data_fb4c1e5fbf5da918d52a909cd895e0d2
#
_entry.id   fb4c1e5fbf5da918d52a909cd895e0d2
#
_cell.length_a   1.000
_cell.length_b   1.000
_cell.length_c   1.000
_cell.angle_alpha   90.00
_cell.angle_beta   90.00
_cell.angle_gamma   90.00
#
_symmetry.space_group_name_H-M   'P 1'
#
loop_
_entity.id
_entity.type
_entity.pdbx_description
1 polymer ?
#
loop_
_entity_poly.entity_id
_entity_poly.type
_entity_poly.pdbx_seq_one_letter_code
_entity_poly.pdbx_strand_id
1 'polypeptide(L)'
;KNQIIGILVDGDIRRWLIQNPNLHIQDESIKDHFAFKNFSYIFDDEFCFDKLNKIFTTNKIEIIPILNREKKLINFLTKDNFHFLLLNNLTLKPNFKFYQISQNNQAIHSRPWGFYKSLLLTNNVQSKIITLFPKQMISLQKHTKREEHWVVVYGKGNIILEDSTIKAYTGKYVFIPKGCKHRIINTSANQNLIFCEVQLGNYFGEDDIIRYEDKYNRR
;
A
#
# COMPACT_ATOMS: atom_id res chain seq x y z
N LYS A 1 -34.24 5.06 12.83
CA LYS A 1 -34.43 3.98 11.84
C LYS A 1 -33.28 3.93 10.81
N ASN A 2 -32.02 3.77 11.26
CA ASN A 2 -30.87 3.65 10.36
C ASN A 2 -30.09 2.37 10.74
N GLN A 3 -30.78 1.23 10.74
CA GLN A 3 -30.14 -0.06 10.95
C GLN A 3 -29.60 -0.61 9.63
N ILE A 4 -28.40 -1.21 9.67
CA ILE A 4 -27.86 -1.94 8.53
C ILE A 4 -28.68 -3.22 8.30
N ILE A 5 -29.09 -3.47 7.08
CA ILE A 5 -29.89 -4.64 6.69
C ILE A 5 -29.07 -5.68 5.92
N GLY A 6 -27.90 -5.31 5.44
CA GLY A 6 -27.04 -6.20 4.68
C GLY A 6 -25.81 -5.48 4.11
N ILE A 7 -24.98 -6.26 3.42
CA ILE A 7 -23.82 -5.81 2.65
C ILE A 7 -23.99 -6.32 1.22
N LEU A 8 -23.72 -5.45 0.27
CA LEU A 8 -23.66 -5.78 -1.14
C LEU A 8 -22.24 -5.52 -1.64
N VAL A 9 -21.61 -6.50 -2.24
CA VAL A 9 -20.29 -6.37 -2.84
C VAL A 9 -20.38 -6.47 -4.36
N ASP A 10 -19.35 -5.97 -5.06
CA ASP A 10 -19.27 -5.99 -6.54
C ASP A 10 -19.55 -7.38 -7.13
N GLY A 11 -19.06 -8.45 -6.50
CA GLY A 11 -19.30 -9.81 -6.92
C GLY A 11 -20.78 -10.24 -6.86
N ASP A 12 -21.57 -9.68 -5.94
CA ASP A 12 -23.00 -9.96 -5.83
C ASP A 12 -23.76 -9.28 -6.97
N ILE A 13 -23.42 -8.01 -7.22
CA ILE A 13 -24.01 -7.23 -8.33
C ILE A 13 -23.70 -7.92 -9.67
N ARG A 14 -22.44 -8.32 -9.87
CA ARG A 14 -22.02 -8.98 -11.12
C ARG A 14 -22.73 -10.30 -11.36
N ARG A 15 -22.85 -11.16 -10.33
CA ARG A 15 -23.59 -12.42 -10.43
C ARG A 15 -25.07 -12.18 -10.75
N TRP A 16 -25.66 -11.19 -10.10
CA TRP A 16 -27.05 -10.84 -10.32
C TRP A 16 -27.28 -10.34 -11.75
N LEU A 17 -26.43 -9.47 -12.29
CA LEU A 17 -26.52 -8.99 -13.68
C LEU A 17 -26.40 -10.13 -14.70
N ILE A 18 -25.49 -11.09 -14.46
CA ILE A 18 -25.33 -12.26 -15.34
C ILE A 18 -26.61 -13.13 -15.34
N GLN A 19 -27.28 -13.27 -14.20
CA GLN A 19 -28.49 -14.05 -14.06
C GLN A 19 -29.73 -13.34 -14.59
N ASN A 20 -29.69 -12.01 -14.71
CA ASN A 20 -30.83 -11.18 -15.11
C ASN A 20 -30.45 -10.20 -16.25
N PRO A 21 -30.07 -10.69 -17.44
CA PRO A 21 -29.47 -9.87 -18.49
C PRO A 21 -30.44 -8.84 -19.10
N ASN A 22 -31.73 -8.99 -18.91
CA ASN A 22 -32.76 -8.12 -19.47
C ASN A 22 -33.32 -7.10 -18.48
N LEU A 23 -32.81 -7.06 -17.24
CA LEU A 23 -33.29 -6.14 -16.21
C LEU A 23 -32.46 -4.83 -16.22
N HIS A 24 -33.16 -3.71 -16.17
CA HIS A 24 -32.55 -2.38 -15.98
C HIS A 24 -32.52 -2.05 -14.49
N ILE A 25 -31.33 -1.83 -13.95
CA ILE A 25 -31.08 -1.51 -12.51
C ILE A 25 -31.88 -0.28 -12.05
N GLN A 26 -32.29 0.59 -12.99
CA GLN A 26 -33.03 1.83 -12.69
C GLN A 26 -34.47 1.60 -12.24
N ASP A 27 -35.05 0.45 -12.56
CA ASP A 27 -36.48 0.22 -12.42
C ASP A 27 -36.88 -0.59 -11.16
N GLU A 28 -35.88 -1.08 -10.38
CA GLU A 28 -36.15 -1.99 -9.29
C GLU A 28 -35.41 -1.66 -7.99
N SER A 29 -36.08 -1.93 -6.87
CA SER A 29 -35.51 -1.75 -5.56
C SER A 29 -34.45 -2.84 -5.27
N ILE A 30 -33.21 -2.43 -4.96
CA ILE A 30 -32.13 -3.34 -4.53
C ILE A 30 -32.59 -4.31 -3.43
N LYS A 31 -33.50 -3.89 -2.55
CA LYS A 31 -34.02 -4.72 -1.47
C LYS A 31 -34.80 -5.96 -1.93
N ASP A 32 -35.44 -5.89 -3.08
CA ASP A 32 -36.32 -6.93 -3.57
C ASP A 32 -35.54 -8.06 -4.25
N HIS A 33 -34.31 -7.78 -4.68
CA HIS A 33 -33.48 -8.72 -5.43
C HIS A 33 -32.36 -9.37 -4.61
N PHE A 34 -31.91 -8.76 -3.55
CA PHE A 34 -30.81 -9.29 -2.74
C PHE A 34 -31.29 -9.76 -1.37
N ALA A 35 -31.18 -11.07 -1.13
CA ALA A 35 -31.42 -11.65 0.19
C ALA A 35 -30.26 -11.26 1.13
N PHE A 36 -30.37 -10.12 1.80
CA PHE A 36 -29.38 -9.61 2.77
C PHE A 36 -29.29 -10.41 4.07
N LYS A 37 -29.65 -11.69 4.04
CA LYS A 37 -29.63 -12.56 5.20
C LYS A 37 -28.19 -13.05 5.45
N ASN A 38 -27.72 -12.90 6.69
CA ASN A 38 -26.46 -13.47 7.18
C ASN A 38 -25.15 -12.79 6.70
N PHE A 39 -25.02 -11.50 6.86
CA PHE A 39 -23.71 -10.86 6.77
C PHE A 39 -22.95 -10.89 8.11
N SER A 40 -21.64 -11.02 8.05
CA SER A 40 -20.79 -10.93 9.24
C SER A 40 -20.62 -9.47 9.65
N TYR A 41 -20.71 -9.21 10.95
CA TYR A 41 -20.47 -7.91 11.57
C TYR A 41 -19.80 -8.10 12.94
N ILE A 42 -19.31 -7.02 13.52
CA ILE A 42 -18.80 -6.99 14.89
C ILE A 42 -19.41 -5.81 15.64
N PHE A 43 -19.69 -5.98 16.91
CA PHE A 43 -20.06 -4.86 17.77
C PHE A 43 -18.83 -4.06 18.17
N ASP A 44 -19.00 -2.75 18.38
CA ASP A 44 -17.94 -1.82 18.75
C ASP A 44 -17.26 -2.17 20.09
N ASP A 45 -18.02 -2.68 21.06
CA ASP A 45 -17.52 -3.18 22.34
C ASP A 45 -16.84 -4.57 22.26
N GLU A 46 -16.97 -5.26 21.14
CA GLU A 46 -16.33 -6.55 20.86
C GLU A 46 -15.14 -6.44 19.92
N PHE A 47 -14.75 -5.22 19.55
CA PHE A 47 -13.70 -4.94 18.59
C PHE A 47 -12.32 -5.30 19.15
N CYS A 48 -11.83 -6.48 18.85
CA CYS A 48 -10.54 -6.99 19.31
C CYS A 48 -9.85 -7.82 18.23
N PHE A 49 -8.54 -7.99 18.38
CA PHE A 49 -7.69 -8.71 17.42
C PHE A 49 -8.19 -10.13 17.14
N ASP A 50 -8.44 -10.93 18.18
CA ASP A 50 -8.76 -12.35 18.00
C ASP A 50 -10.04 -12.58 17.21
N LYS A 51 -11.09 -11.79 17.50
CA LYS A 51 -12.35 -11.86 16.74
C LYS A 51 -12.16 -11.43 15.29
N LEU A 52 -11.49 -10.31 15.05
CA LEU A 52 -11.24 -9.80 13.71
C LEU A 52 -10.38 -10.76 12.90
N ASN A 53 -9.29 -11.25 13.50
CA ASN A 53 -8.41 -12.23 12.86
C ASN A 53 -9.18 -13.49 12.47
N LYS A 54 -9.99 -14.04 13.38
CA LYS A 54 -10.83 -15.21 13.10
C LYS A 54 -11.78 -14.97 11.93
N ILE A 55 -12.46 -13.82 11.89
CA ILE A 55 -13.43 -13.51 10.82
C ILE A 55 -12.70 -13.40 9.47
N PHE A 56 -11.57 -12.67 9.39
CA PHE A 56 -10.84 -12.46 8.15
C PHE A 56 -10.07 -13.70 7.66
N THR A 57 -9.71 -14.62 8.55
CA THR A 57 -9.01 -15.85 8.18
C THR A 57 -9.93 -17.02 7.86
N THR A 58 -11.05 -17.15 8.58
CA THR A 58 -11.96 -18.30 8.43
C THR A 58 -12.92 -18.11 7.26
N ASN A 59 -13.35 -16.89 7.00
CA ASN A 59 -14.28 -16.55 5.94
C ASN A 59 -13.58 -15.72 4.86
N LYS A 60 -13.92 -15.91 3.59
CA LYS A 60 -13.45 -15.05 2.48
C LYS A 60 -14.11 -13.67 2.53
N ILE A 61 -14.09 -13.05 3.71
CA ILE A 61 -14.69 -11.75 3.98
C ILE A 61 -13.63 -10.69 3.79
N GLU A 62 -13.92 -9.69 2.98
CA GLU A 62 -13.03 -8.55 2.71
C GLU A 62 -13.43 -7.30 3.49
N ILE A 63 -14.67 -7.23 3.98
CA ILE A 63 -15.20 -6.08 4.70
C ILE A 63 -16.14 -6.51 5.83
N ILE A 64 -16.02 -5.87 7.00
CA ILE A 64 -16.83 -6.11 8.20
C ILE A 64 -17.42 -4.78 8.66
N PRO A 65 -18.76 -4.63 8.76
CA PRO A 65 -19.40 -3.53 9.48
C PRO A 65 -19.11 -3.59 10.98
N ILE A 66 -18.90 -2.44 11.58
CA ILE A 66 -18.80 -2.24 13.01
C ILE A 66 -20.10 -1.56 13.45
N LEU A 67 -20.84 -2.22 14.31
CA LEU A 67 -22.18 -1.79 14.75
C LEU A 67 -22.15 -1.45 16.23
N ASN A 68 -23.02 -0.55 16.66
CA ASN A 68 -23.38 -0.45 18.07
C ASN A 68 -24.45 -1.47 18.47
N ARG A 69 -24.80 -1.57 19.75
CA ARG A 69 -25.81 -2.50 20.25
C ARG A 69 -27.22 -2.21 19.74
N GLU A 70 -27.48 -1.02 19.20
CA GLU A 70 -28.74 -0.67 18.51
C GLU A 70 -28.72 -1.09 17.01
N LYS A 71 -27.68 -1.80 16.56
CA LYS A 71 -27.44 -2.22 15.17
C LYS A 71 -27.29 -1.06 14.18
N LYS A 72 -26.87 0.09 14.66
CA LYS A 72 -26.48 1.22 13.81
C LYS A 72 -25.03 1.07 13.39
N LEU A 73 -24.74 1.41 12.15
CA LEU A 73 -23.38 1.41 11.61
C LEU A 73 -22.55 2.52 12.28
N ILE A 74 -21.47 2.14 12.92
CA ILE A 74 -20.45 3.04 13.50
C ILE A 74 -19.34 3.28 12.45
N ASN A 75 -18.85 2.17 11.86
CA ASN A 75 -17.74 2.17 10.95
C ASN A 75 -17.75 0.87 10.12
N PHE A 76 -16.79 0.70 9.24
CA PHE A 76 -16.51 -0.57 8.59
C PHE A 76 -15.00 -0.80 8.52
N LEU A 77 -14.57 -2.05 8.52
CA LEU A 77 -13.18 -2.46 8.48
C LEU A 77 -12.95 -3.38 7.30
N THR A 78 -12.04 -3.02 6.40
CA THR A 78 -11.55 -3.93 5.37
C THR A 78 -10.40 -4.78 5.92
N LYS A 79 -10.12 -5.90 5.27
CA LYS A 79 -8.99 -6.76 5.60
C LYS A 79 -7.66 -6.00 5.49
N ASP A 80 -7.51 -5.18 4.45
CA ASP A 80 -6.30 -4.35 4.26
C ASP A 80 -6.13 -3.33 5.39
N ASN A 81 -7.23 -2.70 5.82
CA ASN A 81 -7.18 -1.77 6.94
C ASN A 81 -6.84 -2.46 8.26
N PHE A 82 -7.33 -3.67 8.48
CA PHE A 82 -6.98 -4.47 9.63
C PHE A 82 -5.47 -4.77 9.65
N HIS A 83 -4.92 -5.22 8.52
CA HIS A 83 -3.48 -5.46 8.39
C HIS A 83 -2.67 -4.17 8.60
N PHE A 84 -3.13 -3.04 8.06
CA PHE A 84 -2.47 -1.75 8.29
C PHE A 84 -2.44 -1.36 9.77
N LEU A 85 -3.55 -1.49 10.48
CA LEU A 85 -3.63 -1.20 11.92
C LEU A 85 -2.63 -2.07 12.71
N LEU A 86 -2.51 -3.34 12.37
CA LEU A 86 -1.54 -4.27 13.00
C LEU A 86 -0.09 -3.85 12.72
N LEU A 87 0.26 -3.59 11.47
CA LEU A 87 1.63 -3.24 11.06
C LEU A 87 2.11 -1.91 11.65
N ASN A 88 1.20 -1.00 11.96
CA ASN A 88 1.52 0.28 12.57
C ASN A 88 1.47 0.26 14.10
N ASN A 89 1.27 -0.91 14.73
CA ASN A 89 1.07 -1.04 16.18
C ASN A 89 0.00 -0.08 16.73
N LEU A 90 -1.00 0.25 15.91
CA LEU A 90 -2.07 1.15 16.31
C LEU A 90 -3.04 0.41 17.22
N THR A 91 -3.52 1.11 18.24
CA THR A 91 -4.57 0.57 19.09
C THR A 91 -5.82 0.30 18.27
N LEU A 92 -6.29 -0.94 18.27
CA LEU A 92 -7.53 -1.33 17.63
C LEU A 92 -8.71 -0.64 18.33
N LYS A 93 -9.27 0.40 17.70
CA LYS A 93 -10.44 1.12 18.16
C LYS A 93 -11.51 1.14 17.08
N PRO A 94 -12.79 0.95 17.41
CA PRO A 94 -13.87 0.87 16.41
C PRO A 94 -14.09 2.17 15.62
N ASN A 95 -13.67 3.31 16.15
CA ASN A 95 -13.85 4.64 15.55
C ASN A 95 -12.60 5.18 14.82
N PHE A 96 -11.71 4.29 14.33
CA PHE A 96 -10.56 4.71 13.52
C PHE A 96 -10.98 5.49 12.25
N LYS A 97 -10.12 6.38 11.78
CA LYS A 97 -10.41 7.19 10.59
C LYS A 97 -9.96 6.45 9.32
N PHE A 98 -10.91 6.00 8.55
CA PHE A 98 -10.72 5.16 7.37
C PHE A 98 -9.87 5.80 6.27
N TYR A 99 -10.04 7.10 6.00
CA TYR A 99 -9.35 7.80 4.91
C TYR A 99 -7.82 7.92 5.09
N GLN A 100 -7.31 7.72 6.29
CA GLN A 100 -5.87 7.76 6.56
C GLN A 100 -5.12 6.49 6.12
N ILE A 101 -5.85 5.43 5.79
CA ILE A 101 -5.30 4.08 5.62
C ILE A 101 -5.18 3.69 4.15
N SER A 102 -6.00 4.24 3.26
CA SER A 102 -6.36 3.50 2.05
C SER A 102 -5.67 3.85 0.75
N GLN A 103 -4.83 4.90 0.64
CA GLN A 103 -4.52 5.37 -0.72
C GLN A 103 -3.12 5.10 -1.27
N ASN A 104 -2.13 4.69 -0.50
CA ASN A 104 -0.75 4.72 -1.01
C ASN A 104 -0.06 3.37 -1.31
N ASN A 105 -0.63 2.23 -0.92
CA ASN A 105 0.15 0.98 -0.90
C ASN A 105 -0.01 0.05 -2.13
N GLN A 106 -0.86 0.37 -3.09
CA GLN A 106 -1.08 -0.53 -4.24
C GLN A 106 -0.69 0.05 -5.61
N ALA A 107 -0.52 1.35 -5.73
CA ALA A 107 -0.23 1.97 -7.01
C ALA A 107 1.22 1.77 -7.47
N ILE A 108 1.39 1.54 -8.77
CA ILE A 108 2.68 1.66 -9.44
C ILE A 108 2.86 3.13 -9.81
N HIS A 109 3.97 3.71 -9.39
CA HIS A 109 4.32 5.08 -9.66
C HIS A 109 5.33 5.16 -10.80
N SER A 110 4.89 5.57 -11.98
CA SER A 110 5.76 5.79 -13.13
C SER A 110 6.68 6.98 -12.92
N ARG A 111 7.92 6.87 -13.40
CA ARG A 111 8.96 7.91 -13.36
C ARG A 111 9.73 7.87 -14.70
N PRO A 112 10.40 8.95 -15.09
CA PRO A 112 11.18 8.96 -16.35
C PRO A 112 12.28 7.90 -16.42
N TRP A 113 12.78 7.44 -15.27
CA TRP A 113 13.82 6.42 -15.16
C TRP A 113 13.28 4.98 -15.04
N GLY A 114 11.96 4.79 -14.92
CA GLY A 114 11.34 3.49 -14.69
C GLY A 114 10.07 3.61 -13.85
N PHE A 115 9.96 2.81 -12.80
CA PHE A 115 8.81 2.87 -11.90
C PHE A 115 9.15 2.29 -10.52
N TYR A 116 8.30 2.57 -9.54
CA TYR A 116 8.36 1.89 -8.25
C TYR A 116 6.95 1.54 -7.75
N LYS A 117 6.90 0.56 -6.86
CA LYS A 117 5.73 0.20 -6.09
C LYS A 117 6.07 0.30 -4.61
N SER A 118 5.26 1.03 -3.85
CA SER A 118 5.31 0.97 -2.39
C SER A 118 4.71 -0.35 -1.92
N LEU A 119 5.45 -1.07 -1.08
CA LEU A 119 5.04 -2.36 -0.52
C LEU A 119 4.49 -2.19 0.89
N LEU A 120 5.09 -1.28 1.67
CA LEU A 120 4.71 -0.96 3.03
C LEU A 120 4.99 0.51 3.31
N LEU A 121 4.07 1.17 4.02
CA LEU A 121 4.28 2.49 4.60
C LEU A 121 3.65 2.51 5.99
N THR A 122 4.47 2.79 6.99
CA THR A 122 4.06 2.96 8.39
C THR A 122 4.66 4.26 8.94
N ASN A 123 4.50 4.52 10.23
CA ASN A 123 5.09 5.70 10.87
C ASN A 123 6.63 5.68 10.92
N ASN A 124 7.24 4.48 10.88
CA ASN A 124 8.68 4.32 11.12
C ASN A 124 9.43 3.63 9.98
N VAL A 125 8.71 3.07 9.02
CA VAL A 125 9.30 2.36 7.88
C VAL A 125 8.48 2.56 6.61
N GLN A 126 9.20 2.76 5.51
CA GLN A 126 8.64 2.62 4.15
C GLN A 126 9.48 1.59 3.40
N SER A 127 8.82 0.70 2.65
CA SER A 127 9.50 -0.20 1.72
C SER A 127 8.95 -0.05 0.31
N LYS A 128 9.85 -0.17 -0.67
CA LYS A 128 9.52 -0.06 -2.10
C LYS A 128 10.28 -1.12 -2.89
N ILE A 129 9.70 -1.55 -4.00
CA ILE A 129 10.44 -2.20 -5.07
C ILE A 129 10.57 -1.22 -6.24
N ILE A 130 11.79 -1.02 -6.72
CA ILE A 130 12.15 0.00 -7.70
C ILE A 130 12.76 -0.69 -8.91
N THR A 131 12.27 -0.34 -10.10
CA THR A 131 12.76 -0.83 -11.39
C THR A 131 13.31 0.32 -12.20
N LEU A 132 14.60 0.24 -12.54
CA LEU A 132 15.26 1.16 -13.47
C LEU A 132 15.34 0.55 -14.86
N PHE A 133 14.88 1.27 -15.86
CA PHE A 133 15.04 0.87 -17.26
C PHE A 133 16.51 0.88 -17.69
N PRO A 134 16.87 0.22 -18.81
CA PRO A 134 18.23 0.23 -19.32
C PRO A 134 18.79 1.63 -19.49
N LYS A 135 20.06 1.86 -19.07
CA LYS A 135 20.75 3.16 -19.14
C LYS A 135 20.11 4.30 -18.36
N GLN A 136 19.17 4.00 -17.45
CA GLN A 136 18.54 5.01 -16.59
C GLN A 136 19.17 5.04 -15.20
N MET A 137 18.91 6.14 -14.47
CA MET A 137 19.42 6.38 -13.12
C MET A 137 18.41 7.21 -12.32
N ILE A 138 18.43 7.09 -11.02
CA ILE A 138 17.75 8.06 -10.14
C ILE A 138 18.61 9.33 -9.99
N SER A 139 18.01 10.41 -9.47
CA SER A 139 18.76 11.64 -9.14
C SER A 139 19.89 11.36 -8.14
N LEU A 140 20.97 12.14 -8.21
CA LEU A 140 21.91 12.24 -7.08
C LEU A 140 21.23 13.04 -5.99
N GLN A 141 20.95 12.40 -4.87
CA GLN A 141 20.07 12.92 -3.82
C GLN A 141 20.55 12.55 -2.43
N LYS A 142 20.04 13.26 -1.42
CA LYS A 142 20.18 12.88 0.00
C LYS A 142 18.88 13.09 0.76
N HIS A 143 18.77 12.45 1.91
CA HIS A 143 17.66 12.58 2.86
C HIS A 143 18.18 12.96 4.24
N THR A 144 17.45 13.82 4.95
CA THR A 144 17.84 14.25 6.29
C THR A 144 17.06 13.56 7.41
N LYS A 145 15.86 13.04 7.10
CA LYS A 145 14.93 12.48 8.09
C LYS A 145 14.87 10.96 8.08
N ARG A 146 15.44 10.29 7.06
CA ARG A 146 15.46 8.85 6.90
C ARG A 146 16.81 8.31 6.44
N GLU A 147 17.08 7.08 6.76
CA GLU A 147 18.16 6.27 6.20
C GLU A 147 17.57 5.21 5.26
N GLU A 148 18.39 4.64 4.38
CA GLU A 148 17.93 3.68 3.39
C GLU A 148 18.79 2.42 3.36
N HIS A 149 18.14 1.29 3.14
CA HIS A 149 18.75 -0.02 2.98
C HIS A 149 18.34 -0.57 1.61
N TRP A 150 19.30 -0.78 0.73
CA TRP A 150 19.04 -1.28 -0.61
C TRP A 150 19.55 -2.70 -0.78
N VAL A 151 18.72 -3.55 -1.39
CA VAL A 151 19.10 -4.90 -1.83
C VAL A 151 18.81 -5.00 -3.31
N VAL A 152 19.86 -5.19 -4.13
CA VAL A 152 19.69 -5.44 -5.57
C VAL A 152 19.14 -6.84 -5.77
N VAL A 153 17.98 -6.96 -6.40
CA VAL A 153 17.32 -8.26 -6.63
C VAL A 153 17.49 -8.77 -8.05
N TYR A 154 17.75 -7.88 -9.02
CA TYR A 154 17.99 -8.26 -10.40
C TYR A 154 18.79 -7.20 -11.17
N GLY A 155 19.61 -7.65 -12.12
CA GLY A 155 20.39 -6.78 -13.00
C GLY A 155 21.73 -6.35 -12.44
N LYS A 156 22.37 -5.40 -13.11
CA LYS A 156 23.71 -4.87 -12.76
C LYS A 156 23.82 -3.38 -13.01
N GLY A 157 24.66 -2.71 -12.24
CA GLY A 157 24.85 -1.28 -12.36
C GLY A 157 25.92 -0.75 -11.44
N ASN A 158 25.83 0.53 -11.13
CA ASN A 158 26.69 1.21 -10.16
C ASN A 158 25.83 1.94 -9.12
N ILE A 159 26.27 1.91 -7.86
CA ILE A 159 25.72 2.71 -6.77
C ILE A 159 26.78 3.74 -6.40
N ILE A 160 26.41 4.99 -6.35
CA ILE A 160 27.26 6.10 -5.91
C ILE A 160 26.85 6.44 -4.48
N LEU A 161 27.82 6.46 -3.58
CA LEU A 161 27.71 6.93 -2.20
C LEU A 161 28.80 7.95 -1.96
N GLU A 162 28.42 9.21 -1.75
CA GLU A 162 29.35 10.35 -1.73
C GLU A 162 30.29 10.30 -2.97
N ASP A 163 31.59 10.20 -2.76
CA ASP A 163 32.62 10.12 -3.80
C ASP A 163 32.95 8.66 -4.21
N SER A 164 32.28 7.67 -3.65
CA SER A 164 32.58 6.26 -3.87
C SER A 164 31.61 5.62 -4.85
N THR A 165 32.12 4.74 -5.70
CA THR A 165 31.30 3.93 -6.63
C THR A 165 31.37 2.45 -6.26
N ILE A 166 30.23 1.85 -5.98
CA ILE A 166 30.05 0.45 -5.63
C ILE A 166 29.38 -0.28 -6.79
N LYS A 167 29.85 -1.47 -7.14
CA LYS A 167 29.18 -2.32 -8.14
C LYS A 167 27.86 -2.85 -7.60
N ALA A 168 26.79 -2.63 -8.35
CA ALA A 168 25.47 -3.20 -8.11
C ALA A 168 25.34 -4.51 -8.89
N TYR A 169 24.96 -5.59 -8.22
CA TYR A 169 24.69 -6.91 -8.76
C TYR A 169 23.67 -7.63 -7.86
N THR A 170 23.01 -8.63 -8.35
CA THR A 170 22.00 -9.40 -7.59
C THR A 170 22.58 -9.90 -6.26
N GLY A 171 21.88 -9.60 -5.16
CA GLY A 171 22.30 -9.91 -3.78
C GLY A 171 23.15 -8.81 -3.12
N LYS A 172 23.57 -7.77 -3.86
CA LYS A 172 24.33 -6.67 -3.25
C LYS A 172 23.44 -5.87 -2.30
N TYR A 173 23.87 -5.78 -1.05
CA TYR A 173 23.30 -4.91 -0.02
C TYR A 173 24.12 -3.63 0.13
N VAL A 174 23.42 -2.51 0.35
CA VAL A 174 24.03 -1.22 0.62
C VAL A 174 23.21 -0.48 1.68
N PHE A 175 23.89 0.03 2.70
CA PHE A 175 23.35 0.94 3.70
C PHE A 175 23.67 2.38 3.31
N ILE A 176 22.69 3.27 3.41
CA ILE A 176 22.77 4.69 3.09
C ILE A 176 22.32 5.47 4.32
N PRO A 177 23.24 6.06 5.10
CA PRO A 177 22.88 6.81 6.28
C PRO A 177 22.22 8.15 5.93
N LYS A 178 21.53 8.75 6.89
CA LYS A 178 20.97 10.10 6.76
C LYS A 178 22.06 11.09 6.32
N GLY A 179 21.72 11.97 5.40
CA GLY A 179 22.62 13.00 4.89
C GLY A 179 23.59 12.53 3.81
N CYS A 180 23.75 11.22 3.58
CA CYS A 180 24.64 10.68 2.56
C CYS A 180 24.08 10.95 1.15
N LYS A 181 24.89 11.50 0.27
CA LYS A 181 24.56 11.64 -1.16
C LYS A 181 24.63 10.28 -1.83
N HIS A 182 23.60 9.94 -2.58
CA HIS A 182 23.51 8.62 -3.19
C HIS A 182 22.74 8.63 -4.51
N ARG A 183 23.04 7.62 -5.34
CA ARG A 183 22.41 7.36 -6.63
C ARG A 183 22.61 5.91 -7.01
N ILE A 184 21.69 5.33 -7.76
CA ILE A 184 21.90 4.08 -8.48
C ILE A 184 21.72 4.27 -9.98
N ILE A 185 22.58 3.63 -10.77
CA ILE A 185 22.67 3.73 -12.22
C ILE A 185 22.55 2.33 -12.80
N ASN A 186 21.60 2.12 -13.68
CA ASN A 186 21.55 0.91 -14.51
C ASN A 186 22.50 1.05 -15.69
N THR A 187 23.59 0.29 -15.69
CA THR A 187 24.61 0.31 -16.75
C THR A 187 24.31 -0.63 -17.91
N SER A 188 23.31 -1.50 -17.79
CA SER A 188 22.91 -2.44 -18.85
C SER A 188 22.30 -1.70 -20.03
N ALA A 189 22.52 -2.22 -21.23
CA ALA A 189 21.92 -1.70 -22.46
C ALA A 189 20.48 -2.22 -22.68
N ASN A 190 20.15 -3.41 -22.13
CA ASN A 190 18.94 -4.14 -22.48
C ASN A 190 18.22 -4.83 -21.31
N GLN A 191 18.76 -4.71 -20.09
CA GLN A 191 18.15 -5.33 -18.90
C GLN A 191 17.79 -4.27 -17.87
N ASN A 192 16.65 -4.45 -17.21
CA ASN A 192 16.28 -3.64 -16.05
C ASN A 192 17.22 -3.92 -14.88
N LEU A 193 17.35 -2.93 -14.00
CA LEU A 193 17.94 -3.07 -12.68
C LEU A 193 16.81 -2.94 -11.65
N ILE A 194 16.66 -3.95 -10.79
CA ILE A 194 15.60 -3.98 -9.79
C ILE A 194 16.23 -4.08 -8.41
N PHE A 195 15.77 -3.25 -7.49
CA PHE A 195 16.20 -3.31 -6.10
C PHE A 195 15.04 -3.06 -5.14
N CYS A 196 15.11 -3.70 -3.97
CA CYS A 196 14.27 -3.40 -2.83
C CYS A 196 14.91 -2.30 -2.00
N GLU A 197 14.10 -1.33 -1.62
CA GLU A 197 14.44 -0.23 -0.73
C GLU A 197 13.64 -0.34 0.56
N VAL A 198 14.30 -0.30 1.69
CA VAL A 198 13.70 -0.12 3.01
C VAL A 198 14.22 1.19 3.59
N GLN A 199 13.32 2.10 3.87
CA GLN A 199 13.59 3.39 4.49
C GLN A 199 13.19 3.35 5.96
N LEU A 200 14.08 3.75 6.86
CA LEU A 200 13.84 3.84 8.29
C LEU A 200 13.91 5.30 8.73
N GLY A 201 12.93 5.74 9.47
CA GLY A 201 12.85 7.13 9.94
C GLY A 201 11.45 7.47 10.45
N ASN A 202 11.22 8.74 10.66
CA ASN A 202 9.93 9.27 11.11
C ASN A 202 9.21 10.12 10.05
N TYR A 203 9.80 10.22 8.85
CA TYR A 203 9.24 11.00 7.75
C TYR A 203 9.71 10.49 6.38
N PHE A 204 8.79 10.28 5.44
CA PHE A 204 9.03 9.69 4.12
C PHE A 204 8.50 10.55 2.95
N GLY A 205 8.19 11.81 3.20
CA GLY A 205 7.73 12.74 2.16
C GLY A 205 8.79 13.02 1.08
N GLU A 206 8.34 13.35 -0.13
CA GLU A 206 9.23 13.70 -1.24
C GLU A 206 9.95 15.06 -1.03
N ASP A 207 9.44 15.91 -0.15
CA ASP A 207 10.06 17.19 0.26
C ASP A 207 11.32 17.02 1.12
N ASP A 208 11.60 15.82 1.68
CA ASP A 208 12.88 15.47 2.29
C ASP A 208 13.95 15.07 1.25
N ILE A 209 13.64 15.07 -0.05
CA ILE A 209 14.60 14.74 -1.11
C ILE A 209 15.36 16.00 -1.55
N ILE A 210 16.59 16.10 -1.17
CA ILE A 210 17.50 17.17 -1.69
C ILE A 210 18.21 16.60 -2.91
N ARG A 211 17.88 17.12 -4.10
CA ARG A 211 18.48 16.68 -5.37
C ARG A 211 19.65 17.58 -5.77
N TYR A 212 20.78 16.98 -6.10
CA TYR A 212 21.99 17.66 -6.58
C TYR A 212 22.08 17.62 -8.10
N GLU A 213 21.83 16.45 -8.68
CA GLU A 213 21.82 16.22 -10.12
C GLU A 213 20.59 15.38 -10.48
N ASP A 214 19.78 15.86 -11.37
CA ASP A 214 18.65 15.12 -11.91
C ASP A 214 18.57 15.24 -13.43
N LYS A 215 18.88 14.15 -14.13
CA LYS A 215 18.83 14.06 -15.60
C LYS A 215 17.46 14.46 -16.19
N TYR A 216 16.42 14.46 -15.37
CA TYR A 216 15.03 14.66 -15.79
C TYR A 216 14.44 16.01 -15.35
N ASN A 217 15.28 16.90 -14.79
CA ASN A 217 14.91 18.24 -14.35
C ASN A 217 13.71 18.30 -13.38
N ARG A 218 13.55 17.30 -12.51
CA ARG A 218 12.56 17.32 -11.44
C ARG A 218 13.10 18.17 -10.28
N ARG A 219 12.39 19.20 -9.92
CA ARG A 219 12.67 20.07 -8.78
C ARG A 219 11.98 19.58 -7.51
#